data_5702d189b53b36e9a38b5fc9ccddcdde
#
_entry.id   5702d189b53b36e9a38b5fc9ccddcdde
#
_cell.length_a   1.000
_cell.length_b   1.000
_cell.length_c   1.000
_cell.angle_alpha   90.00
_cell.angle_beta   90.00
_cell.angle_gamma   90.00
#
_symmetry.space_group_name_H-M   'P 1'
#
loop_
_entity.id
_entity.type
_entity.pdbx_description
1 polymer ?
#
loop_
_entity_poly.entity_id
_entity_poly.type
_entity_poly.pdbx_seq_one_letter_code
_entity_poly.pdbx_strand_id
1 'polypeptide(L)'
;MANRFNVKLPVTENPKENEIAAVHVKEMAEKDFEAQVVGAALPVVLDFYATGSKPCEALAPRFAAVAEKFAGKVHFLKVLRQDNAALAGKLGVTSNPTLVFFKGGKEMGERLSGEDIKRTAVKARVEAMLGISRPA
;
A
#
# COMPACT_ATOMS: atom_id res chain seq x y z
N MET A 1 -20.54 7.75 21.95
CA MET A 1 -20.13 7.20 21.66
C MET A 1 -19.75 7.19 20.50
N ALA A 2 -20.06 7.63 19.90
CA ALA A 2 -19.83 7.56 18.70
C ALA A 2 -18.56 7.96 18.24
N ASN A 3 -17.87 8.48 18.75
CA ASN A 3 -16.86 8.99 18.26
C ASN A 3 -15.79 8.26 18.05
N ARG A 4 -15.86 7.24 18.39
CA ARG A 4 -14.92 6.43 17.99
C ARG A 4 -14.76 6.41 16.63
N PHE A 5 -15.62 6.95 15.96
CA PHE A 5 -15.58 6.91 14.63
C PHE A 5 -14.67 7.89 14.07
N ASN A 6 -13.90 8.56 14.78
CA ASN A 6 -13.00 9.46 14.22
C ASN A 6 -11.81 8.79 13.72
N VAL A 7 -11.83 7.52 13.53
CA VAL A 7 -10.76 6.80 12.93
C VAL A 7 -10.40 7.37 11.60
N LYS A 8 -9.15 7.52 11.29
CA LYS A 8 -8.75 8.07 10.04
C LYS A 8 -8.59 7.02 9.01
N LEU A 9 -9.63 6.56 8.46
CA LEU A 9 -9.61 5.60 7.38
C LEU A 9 -9.89 6.30 6.07
N PRO A 10 -9.47 5.73 4.95
CA PRO A 10 -9.90 6.24 3.66
C PRO A 10 -11.41 6.26 3.63
N VAL A 11 -11.99 7.36 3.22
CA VAL A 11 -13.43 7.48 3.23
C VAL A 11 -13.98 6.98 1.92
N THR A 12 -14.79 5.94 1.99
CA THR A 12 -15.52 5.46 0.83
C THR A 12 -16.97 5.37 1.24
N GLU A 13 -17.85 5.22 0.28
CA GLU A 13 -19.23 5.05 0.58
C GLU A 13 -19.56 3.61 0.91
N ASN A 14 -18.59 2.71 0.82
CA ASN A 14 -18.80 1.31 1.08
C ASN A 14 -18.15 0.95 2.40
N PRO A 15 -18.94 0.72 3.46
CA PRO A 15 -18.35 0.40 4.77
C PRO A 15 -17.49 -0.85 4.74
N LYS A 16 -17.82 -1.79 3.85
CA LYS A 16 -17.03 -3.00 3.76
C LYS A 16 -15.63 -2.71 3.27
N GLU A 17 -15.47 -1.78 2.33
CA GLU A 17 -14.15 -1.40 1.85
C GLU A 17 -13.35 -0.74 2.95
N ASN A 18 -13.99 0.06 3.78
CA ASN A 18 -13.30 0.68 4.91
C ASN A 18 -12.84 -0.37 5.91
N GLU A 19 -13.64 -1.39 6.16
CA GLU A 19 -13.25 -2.45 7.05
C GLU A 19 -12.06 -3.23 6.52
N ILE A 20 -12.05 -3.51 5.23
CA ILE A 20 -10.93 -4.22 4.62
C ILE A 20 -9.66 -3.40 4.74
N ALA A 21 -9.75 -2.10 4.47
CA ALA A 21 -8.59 -1.23 4.57
C ALA A 21 -8.06 -1.20 6.00
N ALA A 22 -8.96 -1.15 6.99
CA ALA A 22 -8.52 -1.07 8.38
C ALA A 22 -7.84 -2.35 8.83
N VAL A 23 -8.26 -3.50 8.30
CA VAL A 23 -7.72 -4.79 8.75
C VAL A 23 -6.47 -5.18 8.01
N HIS A 24 -6.42 -4.94 6.71
CA HIS A 24 -5.37 -5.50 5.87
C HIS A 24 -4.33 -4.50 5.40
N VAL A 25 -4.59 -3.21 5.48
CA VAL A 25 -3.64 -2.17 5.09
C VAL A 25 -3.32 -1.35 6.32
N LYS A 26 -2.05 -1.33 6.70
CA LYS A 26 -1.65 -0.64 7.93
C LYS A 26 -0.86 0.60 7.62
N GLU A 27 -1.08 1.64 8.41
CA GLU A 27 -0.32 2.87 8.28
C GLU A 27 1.07 2.67 8.86
N MET A 28 2.10 3.16 8.16
CA MET A 28 3.48 3.08 8.63
C MET A 28 4.08 4.47 8.63
N ALA A 29 4.85 4.78 9.66
CA ALA A 29 5.66 6.00 9.70
C ALA A 29 7.08 5.67 9.26
N GLU A 30 7.79 6.69 8.75
CA GLU A 30 9.13 6.47 8.22
C GLU A 30 10.10 5.91 9.27
N LYS A 31 9.88 6.21 10.53
CA LYS A 31 10.76 5.69 11.57
C LYS A 31 10.70 4.18 11.69
N ASP A 32 9.64 3.57 11.17
CA ASP A 32 9.46 2.13 11.27
C ASP A 32 9.85 1.39 9.99
N PHE A 33 10.43 2.09 9.04
CA PHE A 33 10.76 1.50 7.75
C PHE A 33 11.73 0.32 7.88
N GLU A 34 12.79 0.49 8.69
CA GLU A 34 13.76 -0.59 8.84
C GLU A 34 13.12 -1.83 9.42
N ALA A 35 12.32 -1.67 10.47
CA ALA A 35 11.72 -2.82 11.12
C ALA A 35 10.62 -3.47 10.28
N GLN A 36 9.80 -2.66 9.64
CA GLN A 36 8.61 -3.19 8.98
C GLN A 36 8.81 -3.53 7.52
N VAL A 37 9.84 -3.02 6.90
CA VAL A 37 10.11 -3.28 5.48
C VAL A 37 11.42 -4.01 5.30
N VAL A 38 12.52 -3.42 5.76
CA VAL A 38 13.83 -4.03 5.55
C VAL A 38 13.95 -5.34 6.30
N GLY A 39 13.48 -5.37 7.54
CA GLY A 39 13.55 -6.57 8.37
C GLY A 39 12.37 -7.50 8.24
N ALA A 40 11.46 -7.24 7.30
CA ALA A 40 10.24 -8.05 7.19
C ALA A 40 10.55 -9.43 6.64
N ALA A 41 9.88 -10.43 7.21
CA ALA A 41 10.02 -11.80 6.72
C ALA A 41 9.24 -12.02 5.43
N LEU A 42 8.15 -11.27 5.25
CA LEU A 42 7.31 -11.39 4.08
C LEU A 42 7.56 -10.23 3.13
N PRO A 43 7.22 -10.39 1.85
CA PRO A 43 7.26 -9.25 0.94
C PRO A 43 6.34 -8.13 1.42
N VAL A 44 6.66 -6.91 1.03
CA VAL A 44 5.95 -5.71 1.47
C VAL A 44 5.61 -4.85 0.27
N VAL A 45 4.40 -4.30 0.27
CA VAL A 45 4.00 -3.29 -0.70
C VAL A 45 3.76 -2.00 0.07
N LEU A 46 4.45 -0.94 -0.34
CA LEU A 46 4.26 0.39 0.26
C LEU A 46 3.46 1.26 -0.69
N ASP A 47 2.38 1.84 -0.19
CA ASP A 47 1.58 2.80 -0.93
C ASP A 47 1.88 4.19 -0.38
N PHE A 48 2.66 4.97 -1.12
CA PHE A 48 2.89 6.36 -0.75
C PHE A 48 1.71 7.17 -1.24
N TYR A 49 0.88 7.62 -0.33
CA TYR A 49 -0.35 8.32 -0.66
C TYR A 49 -0.32 9.74 -0.10
N ALA A 50 -1.28 10.55 -0.52
CA ALA A 50 -1.44 11.90 -0.01
C ALA A 50 -2.91 12.14 0.29
N THR A 51 -3.17 12.90 1.35
CA THR A 51 -4.55 13.30 1.64
C THR A 51 -5.00 14.31 0.58
N GLY A 52 -6.27 14.23 0.23
CA GLY A 52 -6.82 15.15 -0.76
C GLY A 52 -6.52 14.77 -2.19
N SER A 53 -5.89 13.64 -2.42
CA SER A 53 -5.53 13.20 -3.77
C SER A 53 -6.60 12.26 -4.28
N LYS A 54 -7.28 12.62 -5.36
CA LYS A 54 -8.31 11.76 -5.93
C LYS A 54 -7.76 10.45 -6.46
N PRO A 55 -6.60 10.42 -7.12
CA PRO A 55 -6.04 9.12 -7.51
C PRO A 55 -5.76 8.21 -6.32
N CYS A 56 -5.33 8.77 -5.19
CA CYS A 56 -5.10 7.97 -4.00
C CYS A 56 -6.41 7.43 -3.44
N GLU A 57 -7.46 8.25 -3.47
CA GLU A 57 -8.77 7.80 -3.01
C GLU A 57 -9.30 6.69 -3.90
N ALA A 58 -9.09 6.79 -5.20
CA ALA A 58 -9.54 5.76 -6.12
C ALA A 58 -8.78 4.46 -5.93
N LEU A 59 -7.50 4.55 -5.59
CA LEU A 59 -6.68 3.35 -5.39
C LEU A 59 -7.00 2.64 -4.08
N ALA A 60 -7.39 3.38 -3.04
CA ALA A 60 -7.52 2.81 -1.70
C ALA A 60 -8.36 1.52 -1.66
N PRO A 61 -9.59 1.47 -2.22
CA PRO A 61 -10.34 0.22 -2.17
C PRO A 61 -9.73 -0.87 -3.03
N ARG A 62 -9.05 -0.52 -4.12
CA ARG A 62 -8.39 -1.50 -4.97
C ARG A 62 -7.21 -2.12 -4.25
N PHE A 63 -6.43 -1.28 -3.58
CA PHE A 63 -5.28 -1.72 -2.82
C PHE A 63 -5.72 -2.62 -1.66
N ALA A 64 -6.79 -2.23 -0.97
CA ALA A 64 -7.31 -3.01 0.14
C ALA A 64 -7.82 -4.38 -0.31
N ALA A 65 -8.45 -4.44 -1.49
CA ALA A 65 -8.96 -5.71 -2.00
C ALA A 65 -7.81 -6.68 -2.29
N VAL A 66 -6.70 -6.19 -2.85
CA VAL A 66 -5.55 -7.03 -3.10
C VAL A 66 -4.91 -7.44 -1.78
N ALA A 67 -4.86 -6.52 -0.81
CA ALA A 67 -4.31 -6.83 0.51
C ALA A 67 -5.09 -7.95 1.18
N GLU A 68 -6.41 -7.93 1.06
CA GLU A 68 -7.23 -8.99 1.63
C GLU A 68 -6.92 -10.33 0.96
N LYS A 69 -6.76 -10.32 -0.35
CA LYS A 69 -6.52 -11.55 -1.09
C LYS A 69 -5.19 -12.20 -0.70
N PHE A 70 -4.19 -11.42 -0.39
CA PHE A 70 -2.87 -11.95 -0.06
C PHE A 70 -2.54 -11.82 1.42
N ALA A 71 -3.56 -11.73 2.27
CA ALA A 71 -3.33 -11.64 3.71
C ALA A 71 -2.51 -12.84 4.19
N GLY A 72 -1.55 -12.55 5.05
CA GLY A 72 -0.66 -13.60 5.56
C GLY A 72 0.49 -13.94 4.64
N LYS A 73 0.49 -13.45 3.41
CA LYS A 73 1.55 -13.74 2.44
C LYS A 73 2.37 -12.50 2.11
N VAL A 74 1.78 -11.34 2.19
CA VAL A 74 2.41 -10.07 1.85
C VAL A 74 1.87 -9.03 2.81
N HIS A 75 2.75 -8.13 3.26
CA HIS A 75 2.33 -7.00 4.09
C HIS A 75 1.99 -5.83 3.19
N PHE A 76 0.83 -5.23 3.41
CA PHE A 76 0.40 -4.06 2.66
C PHE A 76 0.40 -2.87 3.61
N LEU A 77 1.26 -1.91 3.35
CA LEU A 77 1.44 -0.74 4.21
C LEU A 77 1.20 0.52 3.41
N LYS A 78 0.70 1.55 4.07
CA LYS A 78 0.57 2.85 3.43
C LYS A 78 1.35 3.88 4.23
N VAL A 79 1.92 4.85 3.53
CA VAL A 79 2.76 5.89 4.11
C VAL A 79 2.26 7.22 3.59
N LEU A 80 1.89 8.10 4.51
CA LEU A 80 1.43 9.44 4.11
C LEU A 80 2.66 10.23 3.69
N ARG A 81 2.75 10.53 2.40
CA ARG A 81 3.93 11.15 1.84
C ARG A 81 4.21 12.51 2.46
N GLN A 82 3.17 13.27 2.76
CA GLN A 82 3.31 14.60 3.31
C GLN A 82 4.00 14.62 4.68
N ASP A 83 3.78 13.59 5.47
CA ASP A 83 4.35 13.50 6.81
C ASP A 83 5.60 12.63 6.88
N ASN A 84 6.03 12.09 5.76
CA ASN A 84 7.17 11.17 5.72
C ASN A 84 8.09 11.52 4.56
N ALA A 85 8.41 12.80 4.46
CA ALA A 85 9.15 13.33 3.33
C ALA A 85 10.56 12.78 3.24
N ALA A 86 11.17 12.47 4.38
CA ALA A 86 12.54 11.95 4.35
C ALA A 86 12.58 10.58 3.68
N LEU A 87 11.63 9.72 4.02
CA LEU A 87 11.59 8.40 3.40
C LEU A 87 11.23 8.51 1.93
N ALA A 88 10.27 9.35 1.60
CA ALA A 88 9.90 9.55 0.20
C ALA A 88 11.10 10.02 -0.61
N GLY A 89 11.88 10.95 -0.07
CA GLY A 89 13.07 11.45 -0.74
C GLY A 89 14.13 10.38 -0.88
N LYS A 90 14.33 9.58 0.18
CA LYS A 90 15.31 8.51 0.16
C LYS A 90 14.99 7.49 -0.94
N LEU A 91 13.73 7.19 -1.13
CA LEU A 91 13.31 6.21 -2.12
C LEU A 91 13.02 6.85 -3.49
N GLY A 92 13.16 8.15 -3.58
CA GLY A 92 12.92 8.82 -4.85
C GLY A 92 11.47 8.86 -5.26
N VAL A 93 10.55 8.91 -4.29
CA VAL A 93 9.13 8.97 -4.57
C VAL A 93 8.73 10.43 -4.74
N THR A 94 8.29 10.79 -5.94
CA THR A 94 7.99 12.18 -6.27
C THR A 94 6.54 12.41 -6.62
N SER A 95 5.72 11.38 -6.60
CA SER A 95 4.30 11.51 -6.93
C SER A 95 3.48 10.60 -6.03
N ASN A 96 2.18 10.80 -6.03
CA ASN A 96 1.26 9.96 -5.26
C ASN A 96 0.01 9.74 -6.10
N PRO A 97 -0.50 8.51 -6.10
CA PRO A 97 0.07 7.36 -5.37
C PRO A 97 1.29 6.77 -6.08
N THR A 98 2.18 6.19 -5.29
CA THR A 98 3.29 5.41 -5.83
C THR A 98 3.38 4.14 -5.01
N LEU A 99 3.33 3.01 -5.65
CA LEU A 99 3.48 1.72 -4.99
C LEU A 99 4.89 1.21 -5.23
N VAL A 100 5.56 0.86 -4.14
CA VAL A 100 6.92 0.34 -4.18
C VAL A 100 6.89 -1.04 -3.56
N PHE A 101 7.53 -1.99 -4.20
CA PHE A 101 7.47 -3.39 -3.81
C PHE A 101 8.82 -3.86 -3.28
N PHE A 102 8.80 -4.55 -2.14
CA PHE A 102 10.02 -5.00 -1.48
C PHE A 102 9.95 -6.49 -1.19
N LYS A 103 11.09 -7.16 -1.32
CA LYS A 103 11.20 -8.55 -0.94
C LYS A 103 12.60 -8.76 -0.41
N GLY A 104 12.70 -9.35 0.79
CA GLY A 104 13.99 -9.55 1.42
C GLY A 104 14.71 -8.25 1.73
N GLY A 105 13.94 -7.20 2.01
CA GLY A 105 14.51 -5.90 2.36
C GLY A 105 14.96 -5.09 1.17
N LYS A 106 14.75 -5.55 -0.05
CA LYS A 106 15.19 -4.84 -1.24
C LYS A 106 14.03 -4.58 -2.17
N GLU A 107 14.07 -3.43 -2.82
CA GLU A 107 13.05 -3.10 -3.81
C GLU A 107 13.12 -4.10 -4.96
N MET A 108 11.95 -4.56 -5.41
CA MET A 108 11.86 -5.58 -6.43
C MET A 108 10.82 -5.20 -7.47
N GLY A 109 11.22 -5.25 -8.73
CA GLY A 109 10.32 -4.98 -9.82
C GLY A 109 10.06 -3.50 -10.01
N GLU A 110 9.17 -3.19 -10.92
CA GLU A 110 8.86 -1.81 -11.25
C GLU A 110 7.79 -1.28 -10.32
N ARG A 111 7.91 -0.01 -10.00
CA ARG A 111 6.89 0.68 -9.21
C ARG A 111 5.65 0.90 -10.05
N LEU A 112 4.53 1.09 -9.37
CA LEU A 112 3.31 1.51 -10.03
C LEU A 112 2.98 2.91 -9.56
N SER A 113 2.67 3.80 -10.49
CA SER A 113 2.30 5.17 -10.14
C SER A 113 1.34 5.67 -11.20
N GLY A 114 0.76 6.85 -10.95
CA GLY A 114 -0.13 7.46 -11.91
C GLY A 114 -1.55 7.55 -11.39
N GLU A 115 -2.44 8.08 -12.23
CA GLU A 115 -3.76 8.44 -11.78
C GLU A 115 -4.74 7.29 -11.75
N ASP A 116 -4.42 6.18 -12.41
CA ASP A 116 -5.38 5.09 -12.52
C ASP A 116 -4.68 3.75 -12.39
N ILE A 117 -4.18 3.48 -11.20
CA ILE A 117 -3.54 2.19 -10.94
C ILE A 117 -4.66 1.16 -10.76
N LYS A 118 -4.66 0.17 -11.61
CA LYS A 118 -5.70 -0.86 -11.62
C LYS A 118 -5.42 -1.93 -10.57
N ARG A 119 -6.48 -2.49 -10.02
CA ARG A 119 -6.37 -3.59 -9.07
C ARG A 119 -5.61 -4.77 -9.69
N THR A 120 -5.85 -5.04 -10.96
CA THR A 120 -5.18 -6.14 -11.65
C THR A 120 -3.67 -5.89 -11.79
N ALA A 121 -3.26 -4.64 -11.94
CA ALA A 121 -1.84 -4.31 -12.01
C ALA A 121 -1.16 -4.56 -10.67
N VAL A 122 -1.82 -4.17 -9.58
CA VAL A 122 -1.27 -4.42 -8.24
C VAL A 122 -1.16 -5.91 -8.00
N LYS A 123 -2.20 -6.65 -8.33
CA LYS A 123 -2.22 -8.10 -8.15
C LYS A 123 -1.10 -8.77 -8.93
N ALA A 124 -0.88 -8.35 -10.17
CA ALA A 124 0.16 -8.94 -11.01
C ALA A 124 1.53 -8.73 -10.41
N ARG A 125 1.81 -7.55 -9.86
CA ARG A 125 3.10 -7.29 -9.23
C ARG A 125 3.29 -8.13 -7.97
N VAL A 126 2.22 -8.28 -7.18
CA VAL A 126 2.31 -9.10 -5.97
C VAL A 126 2.56 -10.55 -6.34
N GLU A 127 1.87 -11.05 -7.35
CA GLU A 127 2.09 -12.42 -7.80
C GLU A 127 3.52 -12.63 -8.29
N ALA A 128 4.08 -11.64 -8.96
CA ALA A 128 5.46 -11.73 -9.41
C ALA A 128 6.43 -11.81 -8.23
N MET A 129 6.16 -11.06 -7.16
CA MET A 129 7.00 -11.15 -5.97
C MET A 129 6.93 -12.51 -5.33
N LEU A 130 5.78 -13.15 -5.38
CA LEU A 130 5.59 -14.46 -4.76
C LEU A 130 6.01 -15.59 -5.66
N GLY A 131 6.42 -15.29 -6.89
CA GLY A 131 6.84 -16.33 -7.83
C GLY A 131 5.69 -17.15 -8.39
N ILE A 132 4.47 -16.57 -8.37
CA ILE A 132 3.31 -17.27 -8.89
C ILE A 132 3.26 -17.08 -10.39
N SER A 133 3.26 -18.19 -11.12
CA SER A 133 3.13 -18.14 -12.57
C SER A 133 1.68 -18.10 -12.94
N ARG A 134 1.34 -17.26 -13.86
CA ARG A 134 -0.01 -17.19 -14.37
C ARG A 134 -0.07 -17.89 -15.70
N PRO A 135 -1.09 -18.69 -15.94
CA PRO A 135 -1.25 -19.30 -17.25
C PRO A 135 -1.46 -18.20 -18.28
N ALA A 136 -0.91 -18.36 -19.40
CA ALA A 136 -0.98 -17.37 -20.46
C ALA A 136 -2.41 -17.17 -20.97
#